data_f6fb686b7d7c2d69f5491776f34694f2
#
_entry.id   f6fb686b7d7c2d69f5491776f34694f2
#
_cell.length_a   1.000
_cell.length_b   1.000
_cell.length_c   1.000
_cell.angle_alpha   90.00
_cell.angle_beta   90.00
_cell.angle_gamma   90.00
#
_symmetry.space_group_name_H-M   'P 1'
#
loop_
_entity.id
_entity.type
_entity.pdbx_description
1 polymer ?
#
loop_
_entity_poly.entity_id
_entity_poly.type
_entity_poly.pdbx_seq_one_letter_code
_entity_poly.pdbx_strand_id
1 'polypeptide(L)'
;VKLLGIDPGHTTGWADWQKFGGFKTYGQIGPAEHHGLLWDLLCSIEADVVICESFEHHKANEAAELISLEYIGVVKTFCIATKTRLVMQQSAIKTWASDAKLCHLGLFHTTATRNAADARRHLLYYLAHNRYVDKDIRVETLRSLKT
;
A
#
# COMPACT_ATOMS: atom_id res chain seq x y z
N VAL A 1 11.68 9.82 -6.62
CA VAL A 1 10.95 9.31 -5.44
C VAL A 1 10.23 8.03 -5.83
N LYS A 2 10.47 6.97 -5.08
CA LYS A 2 9.84 5.66 -5.22
C LYS A 2 9.04 5.38 -3.95
N LEU A 3 7.78 5.00 -4.11
CA LEU A 3 6.84 4.69 -3.04
C LEU A 3 6.45 3.23 -3.10
N LEU A 4 6.29 2.60 -1.95
CA LEU A 4 5.74 1.25 -1.83
C LEU A 4 4.52 1.27 -0.90
N GLY A 5 3.37 0.86 -1.41
CA GLY A 5 2.14 0.65 -0.65
C GLY A 5 2.03 -0.80 -0.21
N ILE A 6 1.64 -1.03 1.04
CA ILE A 6 1.43 -2.35 1.61
C ILE A 6 0.10 -2.38 2.37
N ASP A 7 -0.73 -3.35 2.01
CA ASP A 7 -1.96 -3.72 2.71
C ASP A 7 -1.75 -5.08 3.41
N PRO A 8 -1.32 -5.08 4.68
CA PRO A 8 -0.95 -6.31 5.39
C PRO A 8 -2.19 -7.10 5.82
N GLY A 9 -2.17 -8.38 5.55
CA GLY A 9 -3.27 -9.27 5.89
C GLY A 9 -2.91 -10.74 5.68
N HIS A 10 -3.90 -11.62 5.79
CA HIS A 10 -3.73 -13.04 5.45
C HIS A 10 -3.17 -13.21 4.03
N THR A 11 -3.62 -12.40 3.12
CA THR A 11 -2.97 -12.13 1.84
C THR A 11 -2.52 -10.67 1.87
N THR A 12 -1.22 -10.43 1.82
CA THR A 12 -0.66 -9.09 1.83
C THR A 12 -0.60 -8.55 0.41
N GLY A 13 -1.30 -7.45 0.16
CA GLY A 13 -1.23 -6.73 -1.10
C GLY A 13 -0.10 -5.70 -1.09
N TRP A 14 0.51 -5.50 -2.25
CA TRP A 14 1.52 -4.47 -2.42
C TRP A 14 1.46 -3.85 -3.80
N ALA A 15 1.93 -2.60 -3.91
CA ALA A 15 2.10 -1.89 -5.17
C ALA A 15 3.22 -0.86 -5.04
N ASP A 16 3.96 -0.61 -6.12
CA ASP A 16 4.94 0.47 -6.16
C ASP A 16 4.55 1.58 -7.15
N TRP A 17 5.02 2.77 -6.83
CA TRP A 17 4.84 3.98 -7.63
C TRP A 17 6.14 4.77 -7.72
N GLN A 18 6.41 5.33 -8.89
CA GLN A 18 7.59 6.16 -9.14
C GLN A 18 7.21 7.50 -9.75
N LYS A 19 7.94 8.57 -9.39
CA LYS A 19 7.68 9.93 -9.88
C LYS A 19 7.63 10.03 -11.40
N PHE A 20 8.51 9.30 -12.09
CA PHE A 20 8.52 9.25 -13.55
C PHE A 20 8.05 7.86 -14.01
N GLY A 21 6.78 7.74 -14.29
CA GLY A 21 6.18 6.52 -14.81
C GLY A 21 5.01 5.95 -14.00
N GLY A 22 4.62 6.56 -12.89
CA GLY A 22 3.43 6.19 -12.14
C GLY A 22 3.53 4.82 -11.45
N PHE A 23 2.40 4.11 -11.40
CA PHE A 23 2.34 2.73 -10.90
C PHE A 23 3.11 1.79 -11.81
N LYS A 24 4.00 1.00 -11.25
CA LYS A 24 4.88 0.09 -11.99
C LYS A 24 4.50 -1.36 -11.83
N THR A 25 4.67 -1.87 -10.62
CA THR A 25 4.41 -3.27 -10.31
C THR A 25 3.45 -3.38 -9.14
N TYR A 26 2.88 -4.55 -9.01
CA TYR A 26 1.98 -4.89 -7.91
C TYR A 26 1.91 -6.39 -7.75
N GLY A 27 1.44 -6.84 -6.61
CA GLY A 27 1.25 -8.25 -6.38
C GLY A 27 0.64 -8.54 -5.02
N GLN A 28 0.60 -9.80 -4.72
CA GLN A 28 0.10 -10.32 -3.46
C GLN A 28 1.06 -11.37 -2.94
N ILE A 29 1.25 -11.37 -1.63
CA ILE A 29 1.95 -12.42 -0.91
C ILE A 29 0.87 -13.27 -0.25
N GLY A 30 0.74 -14.52 -0.68
CA GLY A 30 -0.30 -15.44 -0.25
C GLY A 30 -0.07 -16.05 1.13
N PRO A 31 -1.04 -16.80 1.68
CA PRO A 31 -1.04 -17.25 3.06
C PRO A 31 0.04 -18.30 3.31
N ALA A 32 0.74 -18.29 4.37
CA ALA A 32 1.78 -19.15 4.89
C ALA A 32 3.22 -18.69 4.57
N GLU A 33 4.01 -18.51 5.60
CA GLU A 33 5.47 -18.26 5.58
C GLU A 33 5.96 -16.99 4.86
N HIS A 34 5.26 -15.87 5.10
CA HIS A 34 5.48 -14.66 4.30
C HIS A 34 6.47 -13.67 4.84
N HIS A 35 6.91 -13.80 6.08
CA HIS A 35 7.81 -12.82 6.69
C HIS A 35 9.07 -12.64 5.84
N GLY A 36 9.66 -13.74 5.38
CA GLY A 36 10.81 -13.73 4.49
C GLY A 36 10.51 -13.13 3.12
N LEU A 37 9.40 -13.52 2.49
CA LEU A 37 8.99 -12.99 1.19
C LEU A 37 8.68 -11.49 1.25
N LEU A 38 8.04 -11.02 2.34
CA LEU A 38 7.81 -9.60 2.55
C LEU A 38 9.10 -8.84 2.75
N TRP A 39 10.04 -9.38 3.52
CA TRP A 39 11.37 -8.81 3.70
C TRP A 39 12.12 -8.68 2.37
N ASP A 40 12.13 -9.74 1.56
CA ASP A 40 12.76 -9.77 0.24
C ASP A 40 12.14 -8.76 -0.71
N LEU A 41 10.81 -8.62 -0.68
CA LEU A 41 10.09 -7.59 -1.44
C LEU A 41 10.55 -6.18 -1.04
N LEU A 42 10.57 -5.89 0.27
CA LEU A 42 11.03 -4.60 0.80
C LEU A 42 12.45 -4.28 0.37
N CYS A 43 13.34 -5.28 0.40
CA CYS A 43 14.72 -5.13 -0.08
C CYS A 43 14.78 -4.87 -1.59
N SER A 44 13.98 -5.58 -2.39
CA SER A 44 14.04 -5.52 -3.86
C SER A 44 13.49 -4.22 -4.43
N ILE A 45 12.48 -3.63 -3.80
CA ILE A 45 11.83 -2.40 -4.28
C ILE A 45 12.68 -1.17 -3.99
N GLU A 46 13.44 -1.12 -2.90
CA GLU A 46 14.26 0.04 -2.50
C GLU A 46 13.46 1.34 -2.48
N ALA A 47 12.33 1.34 -1.80
CA ALA A 47 11.46 2.50 -1.71
C ALA A 47 12.04 3.60 -0.82
N ASP A 48 11.84 4.86 -1.20
CA ASP A 48 12.16 6.02 -0.35
C ASP A 48 11.15 6.16 0.79
N VAL A 49 9.89 5.77 0.54
CA VAL A 49 8.81 5.80 1.52
C VAL A 49 7.98 4.54 1.40
N VAL A 50 7.74 3.89 2.51
CA VAL A 50 6.77 2.79 2.63
C VAL A 50 5.49 3.34 3.26
N ILE A 51 4.37 3.11 2.59
CA ILE A 51 3.03 3.44 3.07
C ILE A 51 2.34 2.14 3.43
N CYS A 52 2.02 1.95 4.71
CA CYS A 52 1.47 0.70 5.22
C CYS A 52 0.13 0.97 5.92
N GLU A 53 -0.85 0.09 5.69
CA GLU A 53 -2.08 0.12 6.46
C GLU A 53 -1.80 -0.16 7.94
N SER A 54 -2.40 0.65 8.81
CA SER A 54 -2.32 0.45 10.25
C SER A 54 -3.31 -0.63 10.71
N PHE A 55 -2.96 -1.27 11.82
CA PHE A 55 -3.86 -2.20 12.46
C PHE A 55 -5.05 -1.48 13.11
N GLU A 56 -6.25 -2.01 12.87
CA GLU A 56 -7.49 -1.63 13.56
C GLU A 56 -8.13 -2.90 14.13
N HIS A 57 -8.39 -2.90 15.43
CA HIS A 57 -8.98 -4.06 16.09
C HIS A 57 -10.48 -4.16 15.80
N HIS A 58 -10.87 -5.22 15.12
CA HIS A 58 -12.27 -5.59 14.89
C HIS A 58 -12.58 -6.91 15.57
N LYS A 59 -13.46 -6.94 16.56
CA LYS A 59 -13.79 -8.14 17.36
C LYS A 59 -14.17 -9.41 16.60
N ALA A 60 -14.45 -9.32 15.28
CA ALA A 60 -14.97 -10.43 14.50
C ALA A 60 -13.91 -11.35 13.86
N ASN A 61 -12.62 -10.96 13.79
CA ASN A 61 -11.59 -11.68 13.02
C ASN A 61 -10.21 -11.68 13.71
N GLU A 62 -10.12 -12.07 14.98
CA GLU A 62 -8.90 -12.00 15.77
C GLU A 62 -7.67 -12.70 15.14
N ALA A 63 -7.86 -13.89 14.55
CA ALA A 63 -6.73 -14.63 13.96
C ALA A 63 -6.13 -13.94 12.72
N ALA A 64 -6.98 -13.40 11.84
CA ALA A 64 -6.53 -12.65 10.65
C ALA A 64 -5.86 -11.33 11.05
N GLU A 65 -6.33 -10.70 12.10
CA GLU A 65 -5.77 -9.45 12.65
C GLU A 65 -4.38 -9.66 13.26
N LEU A 66 -4.14 -10.79 13.94
CA LEU A 66 -2.82 -11.13 14.49
C LEU A 66 -1.77 -11.28 13.38
N ILE A 67 -2.13 -11.89 12.26
CA ILE A 67 -1.24 -12.02 11.09
C ILE A 67 -0.88 -10.64 10.53
N SER A 68 -1.86 -9.73 10.43
CA SER A 68 -1.60 -8.37 9.97
C SER A 68 -0.60 -7.64 10.88
N LEU A 69 -0.71 -7.83 12.21
CA LEU A 69 0.24 -7.26 13.17
C LEU A 69 1.67 -7.79 12.98
N GLU A 70 1.81 -9.08 12.70
CA GLU A 70 3.12 -9.68 12.43
C GLU A 70 3.78 -9.04 11.20
N TYR A 71 3.03 -8.85 10.10
CA TYR A 71 3.55 -8.22 8.89
C TYR A 71 3.84 -6.74 9.06
N ILE A 72 3.00 -6.02 9.79
CA ILE A 72 3.31 -4.64 10.19
C ILE A 72 4.61 -4.59 10.98
N GLY A 73 4.86 -5.57 11.87
CA GLY A 73 6.11 -5.70 12.59
C GLY A 73 7.31 -5.85 11.65
N VAL A 74 7.22 -6.68 10.61
CA VAL A 74 8.27 -6.84 9.59
C VAL A 74 8.54 -5.51 8.89
N VAL A 75 7.49 -4.82 8.43
CA VAL A 75 7.61 -3.52 7.74
C VAL A 75 8.27 -2.48 8.64
N LYS A 76 7.85 -2.37 9.90
CA LYS A 76 8.44 -1.44 10.87
C LYS A 76 9.90 -1.73 11.11
N THR A 77 10.24 -3.00 11.35
CA THR A 77 11.64 -3.42 11.59
C THR A 77 12.53 -3.11 10.39
N PHE A 78 12.05 -3.41 9.17
CA PHE A 78 12.76 -3.08 7.95
C PHE A 78 13.00 -1.57 7.83
N CYS A 79 11.98 -0.76 8.01
CA CYS A 79 12.08 0.69 7.86
C CYS A 79 13.03 1.31 8.91
N ILE A 80 13.04 0.78 10.13
CA ILE A 80 13.99 1.21 11.17
C ILE A 80 15.42 0.83 10.78
N ALA A 81 15.65 -0.42 10.38
CA ALA A 81 16.98 -0.92 10.03
C ALA A 81 17.60 -0.21 8.83
N THR A 82 16.79 0.12 7.84
CA THR A 82 17.25 0.79 6.59
C THR A 82 17.12 2.31 6.63
N LYS A 83 16.55 2.88 7.69
CA LYS A 83 16.21 4.31 7.80
C LYS A 83 15.24 4.77 6.71
N THR A 84 14.45 3.86 6.16
CA THR A 84 13.38 4.16 5.21
C THR A 84 12.22 4.82 5.92
N ARG A 85 11.67 5.87 5.32
CA ARG A 85 10.50 6.54 5.89
C ARG A 85 9.27 5.65 5.85
N LEU A 86 8.60 5.49 7.01
CA LEU A 86 7.33 4.76 7.13
C LEU A 86 6.17 5.73 7.38
N VAL A 87 5.08 5.54 6.65
CA VAL A 87 3.81 6.24 6.85
C VAL A 87 2.72 5.20 7.10
N MET A 88 2.11 5.25 8.28
CA MET A 88 0.97 4.40 8.61
C MET A 88 -0.33 5.10 8.25
N GLN A 89 -1.26 4.37 7.61
CA GLN A 89 -2.57 4.89 7.20
C GLN A 89 -3.69 3.97 7.72
N GLN A 90 -4.80 4.57 8.15
CA GLN A 90 -5.97 3.81 8.61
C GLN A 90 -6.68 3.12 7.44
N SER A 91 -7.33 1.98 7.70
CA SER A 91 -8.10 1.23 6.70
C SER A 91 -9.27 2.03 6.11
N ALA A 92 -9.82 2.95 6.88
CA ALA A 92 -10.93 3.82 6.45
C ALA A 92 -10.62 4.61 5.16
N ILE A 93 -9.35 4.88 4.85
CA ILE A 93 -8.98 5.59 3.62
C ILE A 93 -9.29 4.80 2.34
N LYS A 94 -9.48 3.48 2.43
CA LYS A 94 -9.81 2.65 1.27
C LYS A 94 -11.15 3.06 0.63
N THR A 95 -12.06 3.61 1.41
CA THR A 95 -13.36 4.10 0.91
C THR A 95 -13.25 5.36 0.06
N TRP A 96 -12.13 6.08 0.16
CA TRP A 96 -11.88 7.31 -0.59
C TRP A 96 -11.73 7.07 -2.10
N ALA A 97 -11.19 5.93 -2.52
CA ALA A 97 -11.09 5.51 -3.92
C ALA A 97 -11.90 4.24 -4.15
N SER A 98 -13.08 4.35 -4.77
CA SER A 98 -13.95 3.20 -5.09
C SER A 98 -13.32 2.26 -6.13
N ASP A 99 -13.82 1.03 -6.21
CA ASP A 99 -13.43 0.07 -7.25
C ASP A 99 -13.64 0.66 -8.65
N ALA A 100 -14.75 1.36 -8.88
CA ALA A 100 -15.04 2.02 -10.15
C ALA A 100 -13.97 3.05 -10.52
N LYS A 101 -13.49 3.85 -9.57
CA LYS A 101 -12.40 4.80 -9.78
C LYS A 101 -11.09 4.10 -10.10
N LEU A 102 -10.76 3.03 -9.39
CA LEU A 102 -9.56 2.24 -9.70
C LEU A 102 -9.64 1.57 -11.07
N CYS A 103 -10.81 1.04 -11.45
CA CYS A 103 -11.03 0.50 -12.80
C CYS A 103 -10.82 1.56 -13.88
N HIS A 104 -11.37 2.75 -13.68
CA HIS A 104 -11.19 3.88 -14.61
C HIS A 104 -9.71 4.26 -14.78
N LEU A 105 -8.94 4.20 -13.70
CA LEU A 105 -7.50 4.46 -13.72
C LEU A 105 -6.65 3.28 -14.21
N GLY A 106 -7.26 2.13 -14.54
CA GLY A 106 -6.53 0.91 -14.90
C GLY A 106 -5.78 0.26 -13.74
N LEU A 107 -6.19 0.54 -12.50
CA LEU A 107 -5.52 0.08 -11.28
C LEU A 107 -6.25 -1.05 -10.56
N PHE A 108 -7.39 -1.47 -11.07
CA PHE A 108 -8.16 -2.61 -10.56
C PHE A 108 -8.52 -3.54 -11.72
N HIS A 109 -8.00 -4.74 -11.72
CA HIS A 109 -8.17 -5.66 -12.84
C HIS A 109 -9.14 -6.80 -12.54
N THR A 110 -9.06 -7.39 -11.34
CA THR A 110 -9.90 -8.52 -10.93
C THR A 110 -10.10 -8.55 -9.42
N THR A 111 -11.11 -9.29 -8.95
CA THR A 111 -11.29 -9.56 -7.52
C THR A 111 -10.13 -10.36 -6.92
N ALA A 112 -9.44 -11.17 -7.72
CA ALA A 112 -8.27 -11.92 -7.31
C ALA A 112 -7.05 -11.03 -6.94
N THR A 113 -7.01 -9.78 -7.42
CA THR A 113 -5.95 -8.81 -7.10
C THR A 113 -6.40 -7.72 -6.14
N ARG A 114 -7.45 -7.95 -5.37
CA ARG A 114 -8.08 -6.95 -4.49
C ARG A 114 -7.13 -6.35 -3.47
N ASN A 115 -6.30 -7.19 -2.85
CA ASN A 115 -5.34 -6.70 -1.84
C ASN A 115 -4.27 -5.79 -2.44
N ALA A 116 -3.82 -6.09 -3.66
CA ALA A 116 -2.93 -5.20 -4.41
C ALA A 116 -3.64 -3.88 -4.78
N ALA A 117 -4.94 -3.93 -5.10
CA ALA A 117 -5.75 -2.73 -5.34
C ALA A 117 -5.87 -1.89 -4.06
N ASP A 118 -6.02 -2.51 -2.90
CA ASP A 118 -6.04 -1.81 -1.62
C ASP A 118 -4.70 -1.13 -1.31
N ALA A 119 -3.58 -1.77 -1.59
CA ALA A 119 -2.26 -1.14 -1.52
C ALA A 119 -2.15 0.09 -2.44
N ARG A 120 -2.74 0.04 -3.64
CA ARG A 120 -2.81 1.18 -4.56
C ARG A 120 -3.68 2.32 -4.03
N ARG A 121 -4.78 2.03 -3.31
CA ARG A 121 -5.60 3.05 -2.63
C ARG A 121 -4.79 3.83 -1.61
N HIS A 122 -3.98 3.13 -0.83
CA HIS A 122 -3.08 3.77 0.12
C HIS A 122 -2.06 4.69 -0.56
N LEU A 123 -1.48 4.26 -1.68
CA LEU A 123 -0.58 5.10 -2.48
C LEU A 123 -1.29 6.31 -3.07
N LEU A 124 -2.47 6.14 -3.68
CA LEU A 124 -3.25 7.25 -4.23
C LEU A 124 -3.61 8.28 -3.16
N TYR A 125 -4.05 7.83 -2.00
CA TYR A 125 -4.36 8.73 -0.89
C TYR A 125 -3.13 9.52 -0.44
N TYR A 126 -1.99 8.85 -0.30
CA TYR A 126 -0.73 9.51 0.04
C TYR A 126 -0.33 10.55 -1.00
N LEU A 127 -0.39 10.21 -2.29
CA LEU A 127 -0.05 11.12 -3.39
C LEU A 127 -0.95 12.36 -3.42
N ALA A 128 -2.24 12.19 -3.12
CA ALA A 128 -3.22 13.27 -3.15
C ALA A 128 -3.12 14.22 -1.94
N HIS A 129 -2.79 13.70 -0.76
CA HIS A 129 -2.99 14.44 0.50
C HIS A 129 -1.72 14.73 1.28
N ASN A 130 -0.60 14.05 0.99
CA ASN A 130 0.60 14.25 1.78
C ASN A 130 1.33 15.54 1.37
N ARG A 131 1.63 16.40 2.36
CA ARG A 131 2.30 17.69 2.14
C ARG A 131 3.72 17.60 1.57
N TYR A 132 4.37 16.45 1.71
CA TYR A 132 5.72 16.22 1.19
C TYR A 132 5.73 15.72 -0.26
N VAL A 133 4.56 15.42 -0.83
CA VAL A 133 4.41 15.12 -2.25
C VAL A 133 4.38 16.43 -3.03
N ASP A 134 5.05 16.43 -4.17
CA ASP A 134 5.06 17.56 -5.10
C ASP A 134 3.63 18.05 -5.42
N LYS A 135 3.45 19.37 -5.48
CA LYS A 135 2.14 20.00 -5.67
C LYS A 135 1.49 19.56 -6.99
N ASP A 136 2.27 19.46 -8.04
CA ASP A 136 1.75 19.10 -9.37
C ASP A 136 1.27 17.65 -9.40
N ILE A 137 2.02 16.73 -8.76
CA ILE A 137 1.62 15.33 -8.58
C ILE A 137 0.30 15.24 -7.80
N ARG A 138 0.16 15.99 -6.71
CA ARG A 138 -1.09 16.01 -5.93
C ARG A 138 -2.27 16.49 -6.74
N VAL A 139 -2.11 17.58 -7.48
CA VAL A 139 -3.16 18.16 -8.32
C VAL A 139 -3.56 17.18 -9.43
N GLU A 140 -2.59 16.55 -10.10
CA GLU A 140 -2.84 15.56 -11.14
C GLU A 140 -3.57 14.34 -10.58
N THR A 141 -3.12 13.81 -9.42
CA THR A 141 -3.79 12.68 -8.75
C THR A 141 -5.24 13.03 -8.40
N LEU A 142 -5.50 14.22 -7.84
CA LEU A 142 -6.86 14.65 -7.51
C LEU A 142 -7.73 14.85 -8.76
N ARG A 143 -7.17 15.32 -9.87
CA ARG A 143 -7.91 15.45 -11.14
C ARG A 143 -8.31 14.08 -11.70
N SER A 144 -7.38 13.13 -11.72
CA SER A 144 -7.64 11.78 -12.24
C SER A 144 -8.72 11.03 -11.47
N LEU A 145 -8.93 11.37 -10.20
CA LEU A 145 -9.95 10.77 -9.34
C LEU A 145 -11.33 11.46 -9.44
N LYS A 146 -11.39 12.65 -10.03
CA LYS A 146 -12.67 13.39 -10.22
C LYS A 146 -13.37 13.06 -11.51
N THR A 147 -12.65 12.60 -12.50
CA THR A 147 -13.18 12.14 -13.79
C THR A 147 -13.65 10.71 -13.69
#